data_f67267bee364805ab5c75b7a871a9836
#
_entry.id   f67267bee364805ab5c75b7a871a9836
#
_cell.length_a   1.000
_cell.length_b   1.000
_cell.length_c   1.000
_cell.angle_alpha   90.00
_cell.angle_beta   90.00
_cell.angle_gamma   90.00
#
_symmetry.space_group_name_H-M   'P 1'
#
loop_
_entity.id
_entity.type
_entity.pdbx_description
1 polymer ?
#
loop_
_entity_poly.entity_id
_entity_poly.type
_entity_poly.pdbx_seq_one_letter_code
_entity_poly.pdbx_strand_id
1 'polypeptide(L)'
;LYDNGIHKIKSINRSKKQISIKNNFEIVSSSLDSLHNEIKKSDVVIASANTDVPLIGKGAVENALIERKNKPMLFIDLGVPRNIEEEIRSLEQVYLYSIDDIEKITQENYGQRTIEAEKAINLIALKAYEALDDLNIKSNKDKINLQLKQFLKGLSKDEINQFKKHNDYSDSVSYTHLRAHETGYN
;
A
#
# COMPACT_ATOMS: atom_id res chain seq x y z
N LEU A 1 7.69 -5.92 -3.93
CA LEU A 1 8.33 -5.07 -4.95
C LEU A 1 8.75 -5.90 -6.17
N TYR A 2 9.51 -6.97 -5.98
CA TYR A 2 9.97 -7.84 -7.07
C TYR A 2 8.82 -8.42 -7.90
N ASP A 3 7.80 -8.97 -7.25
CA ASP A 3 6.61 -9.55 -7.89
C ASP A 3 5.81 -8.52 -8.71
N ASN A 4 6.04 -7.23 -8.46
CA ASN A 4 5.46 -6.11 -9.20
C ASN A 4 6.42 -5.48 -10.22
N GLY A 5 7.48 -6.20 -10.62
CA GLY A 5 8.39 -5.80 -11.70
C GLY A 5 9.51 -4.84 -11.30
N ILE A 6 9.75 -4.63 -10.01
CA ILE A 6 10.88 -3.80 -9.54
C ILE A 6 12.10 -4.70 -9.35
N HIS A 7 13.09 -4.55 -10.23
CA HIS A 7 14.27 -5.43 -10.27
C HIS A 7 15.55 -4.80 -9.71
N LYS A 8 15.58 -3.49 -9.50
CA LYS A 8 16.77 -2.78 -8.99
C LYS A 8 16.45 -2.16 -7.65
N ILE A 9 16.87 -2.80 -6.58
CA ILE A 9 16.70 -2.29 -5.22
C ILE A 9 18.06 -2.11 -4.57
N LYS A 10 18.26 -1.00 -3.89
CA LYS A 10 19.44 -0.71 -3.09
C LYS A 10 19.01 -0.45 -1.66
N SER A 11 19.65 -1.10 -0.72
CA SER A 11 19.43 -0.88 0.71
C SER A 11 20.57 -0.03 1.26
N ILE A 12 20.24 0.98 2.06
CA ILE A 12 21.21 1.86 2.73
C ILE A 12 20.99 1.73 4.23
N ASN A 13 22.02 1.33 4.94
CA ASN A 13 21.99 1.10 6.38
C ASN A 13 23.21 1.71 7.07
N ARG A 14 23.14 1.92 8.40
CA ARG A 14 24.30 2.36 9.19
C ARG A 14 25.50 1.41 9.09
N SER A 15 25.21 0.09 9.04
CA SER A 15 26.22 -0.95 8.86
C SER A 15 25.94 -1.72 7.58
N LYS A 16 26.99 -2.09 6.86
CA LYS A 16 26.86 -2.97 5.70
C LYS A 16 26.30 -4.32 6.15
N LYS A 17 25.07 -4.62 5.77
CA LYS A 17 24.47 -5.95 5.95
C LYS A 17 24.45 -6.64 4.60
N GLN A 18 24.94 -7.88 4.54
CA GLN A 18 24.64 -8.74 3.39
C GLN A 18 23.18 -9.19 3.50
N ILE A 19 22.35 -8.73 2.58
CA ILE A 19 20.96 -9.13 2.50
C ILE A 19 20.88 -10.20 1.41
N SER A 20 20.83 -11.48 1.82
CA SER A 20 20.55 -12.58 0.90
C SER A 20 19.06 -12.71 0.72
N ILE A 21 18.58 -12.57 -0.50
CA ILE A 21 17.17 -12.84 -0.82
C ILE A 21 17.06 -14.10 -1.66
N LYS A 22 16.05 -14.91 -1.37
CA LYS A 22 15.69 -16.08 -2.18
C LYS A 22 15.34 -15.64 -3.61
N ASN A 23 15.64 -16.47 -4.59
CA ASN A 23 15.26 -16.32 -5.99
C ASN A 23 16.05 -15.32 -6.85
N ASN A 24 17.39 -15.38 -6.82
CA ASN A 24 18.27 -14.59 -7.73
C ASN A 24 18.06 -13.06 -7.72
N PHE A 25 17.49 -12.52 -6.66
CA PHE A 25 17.31 -11.10 -6.49
C PHE A 25 18.44 -10.56 -5.59
N GLU A 26 19.26 -9.68 -6.14
CA GLU A 26 20.37 -9.09 -5.41
C GLU A 26 19.99 -7.71 -4.88
N ILE A 27 19.95 -7.57 -3.55
CA ILE A 27 19.91 -6.25 -2.91
C ILE A 27 21.33 -5.84 -2.59
N VAL A 28 21.80 -4.80 -3.24
CA VAL A 28 23.09 -4.19 -2.93
C VAL A 28 22.94 -3.34 -1.67
N SER A 29 23.67 -3.72 -0.60
CA SER A 29 23.70 -2.93 0.64
C SER A 29 24.85 -1.94 0.62
N SER A 30 24.59 -0.71 1.00
CA SER A 30 25.58 0.38 1.10
C SER A 30 25.48 1.08 2.46
N SER A 31 26.55 1.79 2.85
CA SER A 31 26.53 2.62 4.06
C SER A 31 25.80 3.94 3.87
N LEU A 32 25.42 4.58 4.98
CA LEU A 32 24.77 5.91 4.96
C LEU A 32 25.60 6.98 4.26
N ASP A 33 26.93 6.87 4.26
CA ASP A 33 27.81 7.81 3.55
C ASP A 33 27.52 7.88 2.05
N SER A 34 26.98 6.81 1.48
CA SER A 34 26.61 6.76 0.07
C SER A 34 25.21 7.31 -0.22
N LEU A 35 24.43 7.68 0.79
CA LEU A 35 23.03 8.07 0.67
C LEU A 35 22.79 9.12 -0.42
N HIS A 36 23.53 10.23 -0.37
CA HIS A 36 23.39 11.32 -1.34
C HIS A 36 23.69 10.89 -2.78
N ASN A 37 24.66 10.02 -2.98
CA ASN A 37 25.01 9.50 -4.30
C ASN A 37 23.96 8.50 -4.83
N GLU A 38 23.31 7.77 -3.95
CA GLU A 38 22.31 6.80 -4.33
C GLU A 38 20.94 7.44 -4.58
N ILE A 39 20.58 8.50 -3.86
CA ILE A 39 19.38 9.29 -4.12
C ILE A 39 19.37 9.80 -5.58
N LYS A 40 20.50 10.28 -6.08
CA LYS A 40 20.64 10.76 -7.47
C LYS A 40 20.34 9.72 -8.54
N LYS A 41 20.41 8.42 -8.19
CA LYS A 41 20.20 7.29 -9.11
C LYS A 41 18.86 6.61 -8.93
N SER A 42 18.07 7.05 -7.94
CA SER A 42 16.84 6.38 -7.54
C SER A 42 15.62 7.16 -8.01
N ASP A 43 14.64 6.47 -8.57
CA ASP A 43 13.35 7.06 -8.93
C ASP A 43 12.38 7.04 -7.74
N VAL A 44 12.55 6.06 -6.86
CA VAL A 44 11.77 5.91 -5.63
C VAL A 44 12.71 5.75 -4.44
N VAL A 45 12.46 6.50 -3.39
CA VAL A 45 13.19 6.45 -2.11
C VAL A 45 12.22 6.13 -0.99
N ILE A 46 12.47 5.04 -0.27
CA ILE A 46 11.67 4.66 0.90
C ILE A 46 12.55 4.80 2.12
N ALA A 47 12.18 5.67 3.04
CA ALA A 47 12.87 5.90 4.30
C ALA A 47 12.09 5.26 5.45
N SER A 48 12.78 4.44 6.25
CA SER A 48 12.23 3.76 7.44
C SER A 48 13.34 3.55 8.46
N ALA A 49 14.05 4.62 8.79
CA ALA A 49 15.13 4.57 9.76
C ALA A 49 14.67 5.07 11.13
N ASN A 50 15.24 4.50 12.18
CA ASN A 50 15.03 5.02 13.52
C ASN A 50 16.09 6.09 13.83
N THR A 51 15.75 7.36 13.59
CA THR A 51 16.63 8.51 13.80
C THR A 51 15.83 9.68 14.37
N ASP A 52 16.49 10.47 15.21
CA ASP A 52 15.87 11.66 15.83
C ASP A 52 15.89 12.89 14.91
N VAL A 53 16.63 12.82 13.81
CA VAL A 53 16.78 13.91 12.84
C VAL A 53 16.56 13.38 11.42
N PRO A 54 16.03 14.21 10.50
CA PRO A 54 15.91 13.83 9.10
C PRO A 54 17.27 13.46 8.49
N LEU A 55 17.29 12.39 7.72
CA LEU A 55 18.45 11.92 6.98
C LEU A 55 18.55 12.55 5.58
N ILE A 56 17.41 12.96 5.02
CA ILE A 56 17.30 13.50 3.68
C ILE A 56 16.75 14.92 3.77
N GLY A 57 17.63 15.88 3.58
CA GLY A 57 17.30 17.29 3.55
C GLY A 57 16.98 17.82 2.15
N LYS A 58 16.29 18.96 2.08
CA LYS A 58 15.90 19.61 0.83
C LYS A 58 17.08 19.84 -0.13
N GLY A 59 18.21 20.34 0.37
CA GLY A 59 19.38 20.59 -0.46
C GLY A 59 19.95 19.34 -1.12
N ALA A 60 19.87 18.18 -0.46
CA ALA A 60 20.30 16.92 -1.05
C ALA A 60 19.39 16.50 -2.23
N VAL A 61 18.09 16.74 -2.11
CA VAL A 61 17.10 16.43 -3.14
C VAL A 61 17.21 17.41 -4.31
N GLU A 62 17.40 18.70 -4.06
CA GLU A 62 17.66 19.72 -5.09
C GLU A 62 18.88 19.34 -5.94
N ASN A 63 19.99 18.98 -5.30
CA ASN A 63 21.18 18.54 -6.01
C ASN A 63 20.93 17.25 -6.82
N ALA A 64 20.17 16.31 -6.28
CA ALA A 64 19.79 15.12 -7.00
C ALA A 64 18.95 15.44 -8.23
N LEU A 65 17.98 16.32 -8.15
CA LEU A 65 17.15 16.75 -9.28
C LEU A 65 17.97 17.37 -10.40
N ILE A 66 18.93 18.26 -10.08
CA ILE A 66 19.83 18.87 -11.06
C ILE A 66 20.58 17.78 -11.83
N GLU A 67 21.23 16.86 -11.15
CA GLU A 67 21.99 15.79 -11.79
C GLU A 67 21.11 14.81 -12.58
N ARG A 68 19.86 14.65 -12.17
CA ARG A 68 18.84 13.82 -12.86
C ARG A 68 18.15 14.55 -14.01
N LYS A 69 18.51 15.78 -14.31
CA LYS A 69 17.84 16.63 -15.31
C LYS A 69 16.34 16.78 -15.01
N ASN A 70 16.01 17.02 -13.77
CA ASN A 70 14.65 17.20 -13.25
C ASN A 70 13.71 16.01 -13.52
N LYS A 71 14.22 14.79 -13.58
CA LYS A 71 13.36 13.61 -13.62
C LYS A 71 12.59 13.48 -12.30
N PRO A 72 11.29 13.18 -12.33
CA PRO A 72 10.48 13.05 -11.13
C PRO A 72 11.03 12.03 -10.13
N MET A 73 10.83 12.31 -8.85
CA MET A 73 11.24 11.45 -7.75
C MET A 73 10.07 11.25 -6.77
N LEU A 74 9.89 10.01 -6.35
CA LEU A 74 8.93 9.65 -5.32
C LEU A 74 9.66 9.34 -4.02
N PHE A 75 9.23 9.97 -2.95
CA PHE A 75 9.70 9.72 -1.59
C PHE A 75 8.56 9.18 -0.73
N ILE A 76 8.85 8.13 0.01
CA ILE A 76 7.93 7.52 0.98
C ILE A 76 8.63 7.53 2.33
N ASP A 77 8.13 8.32 3.27
CA ASP A 77 8.67 8.42 4.61
C ASP A 77 7.80 7.65 5.61
N LEU A 78 8.31 6.49 6.01
CA LEU A 78 7.69 5.62 7.02
C LEU A 78 8.30 5.85 8.42
N GLY A 79 9.23 6.79 8.54
CA GLY A 79 9.91 7.07 9.80
C GLY A 79 9.05 7.85 10.79
N VAL A 80 9.20 7.49 12.07
CA VAL A 80 8.68 8.27 13.21
C VAL A 80 9.80 8.30 14.25
N PRO A 81 10.43 9.48 14.45
CA PRO A 81 10.26 10.76 13.74
C PRO A 81 10.54 10.70 12.24
N ARG A 82 10.15 11.77 11.50
CA ARG A 82 10.35 11.86 10.04
C ARG A 82 11.83 11.74 9.66
N ASN A 83 12.07 10.96 8.61
CA ASN A 83 13.41 10.77 8.05
C ASN A 83 13.74 11.74 6.91
N ILE A 84 12.72 12.41 6.39
CA ILE A 84 12.81 13.29 5.23
C ILE A 84 12.24 14.66 5.63
N GLU A 85 12.93 15.73 5.27
CA GLU A 85 12.44 17.09 5.50
C GLU A 85 11.17 17.35 4.69
N GLU A 86 10.14 17.93 5.33
CA GLU A 86 8.84 18.24 4.71
C GLU A 86 8.99 19.26 3.56
N GLU A 87 9.99 20.12 3.67
CA GLU A 87 10.30 21.18 2.72
C GLU A 87 10.58 20.69 1.30
N ILE A 88 10.90 19.39 1.12
CA ILE A 88 11.07 18.81 -0.21
C ILE A 88 9.77 18.82 -1.05
N ARG A 89 8.59 18.89 -0.41
CA ARG A 89 7.30 19.01 -1.10
C ARG A 89 7.20 20.28 -1.96
N SER A 90 8.00 21.30 -1.65
CA SER A 90 8.04 22.54 -2.44
C SER A 90 8.73 22.39 -3.81
N LEU A 91 9.36 21.26 -4.07
CA LEU A 91 10.08 21.00 -5.31
C LEU A 91 9.11 20.38 -6.34
N GLU A 92 9.00 20.97 -7.53
CA GLU A 92 8.00 20.58 -8.56
C GLU A 92 8.06 19.11 -8.99
N GLN A 93 9.25 18.52 -9.00
CA GLN A 93 9.45 17.14 -9.48
C GLN A 93 9.55 16.13 -8.33
N VAL A 94 9.08 16.50 -7.14
CA VAL A 94 9.14 15.68 -5.94
C VAL A 94 7.75 15.36 -5.44
N TYR A 95 7.51 14.09 -5.21
CA TYR A 95 6.31 13.57 -4.57
C TYR A 95 6.72 12.96 -3.24
N LEU A 96 6.30 13.55 -2.13
CA LEU A 96 6.54 13.02 -0.79
C LEU A 96 5.24 12.51 -0.19
N TYR A 97 5.25 11.24 0.21
CA TYR A 97 4.19 10.63 0.99
C TYR A 97 4.73 10.19 2.36
N SER A 98 4.10 10.64 3.39
CA SER A 98 4.33 10.18 4.75
C SER A 98 3.47 8.95 5.08
N ILE A 99 3.74 8.31 6.20
CA ILE A 99 2.89 7.20 6.69
C ILE A 99 1.44 7.65 6.86
N ASP A 100 1.21 8.88 7.34
CA ASP A 100 -0.13 9.43 7.53
C ASP A 100 -0.84 9.69 6.20
N ASP A 101 -0.11 10.11 5.16
CA ASP A 101 -0.65 10.28 3.81
C ASP A 101 -1.08 8.94 3.20
N ILE A 102 -0.26 7.90 3.42
CA ILE A 102 -0.58 6.53 2.94
C ILE A 102 -1.80 5.99 3.66
N GLU A 103 -1.92 6.23 4.97
CA GLU A 103 -3.07 5.81 5.75
C GLU A 103 -4.36 6.46 5.22
N LYS A 104 -4.37 7.76 4.97
CA LYS A 104 -5.51 8.48 4.38
C LYS A 104 -5.91 7.91 3.02
N ILE A 105 -4.94 7.74 2.11
CA ILE A 105 -5.19 7.17 0.77
C ILE A 105 -5.78 5.77 0.90
N THR A 106 -5.28 4.98 1.85
CA THR A 106 -5.77 3.64 2.08
C THR A 106 -7.22 3.67 2.56
N GLN A 107 -7.55 4.51 3.53
CA GLN A 107 -8.92 4.65 4.04
C GLN A 107 -9.90 5.12 2.96
N GLU A 108 -9.53 6.09 2.13
CA GLU A 108 -10.34 6.56 1.01
C GLU A 108 -10.60 5.45 -0.02
N ASN A 109 -9.58 4.69 -0.37
CA ASN A 109 -9.69 3.55 -1.28
C ASN A 109 -10.59 2.44 -0.72
N TYR A 110 -10.57 2.21 0.60
CA TYR A 110 -11.47 1.25 1.25
C TYR A 110 -12.92 1.66 1.13
N GLY A 111 -13.22 2.92 1.41
CA GLY A 111 -14.58 3.45 1.28
C GLY A 111 -15.14 3.26 -0.13
N GLN A 112 -14.36 3.56 -1.16
CA GLN A 112 -14.77 3.38 -2.55
C GLN A 112 -14.98 1.91 -2.92
N ARG A 113 -14.07 1.02 -2.53
CA ARG A 113 -14.20 -0.42 -2.79
C ARG A 113 -15.43 -1.03 -2.14
N THR A 114 -15.79 -0.60 -0.93
CA THR A 114 -17.00 -1.06 -0.25
C THR A 114 -18.26 -0.64 -1.02
N ILE A 115 -18.32 0.59 -1.50
CA ILE A 115 -19.45 1.10 -2.31
C ILE A 115 -19.55 0.33 -3.64
N GLU A 116 -18.43 0.06 -4.30
CA GLU A 116 -18.41 -0.71 -5.54
C GLU A 116 -18.83 -2.17 -5.34
N ALA A 117 -18.40 -2.79 -4.25
CA ALA A 117 -18.83 -4.14 -3.88
C ALA A 117 -20.33 -4.21 -3.61
N GLU A 118 -20.90 -3.25 -2.90
CA GLU A 118 -22.36 -3.17 -2.70
C GLU A 118 -23.13 -3.00 -4.01
N LYS A 119 -22.65 -2.15 -4.92
CA LYS A 119 -23.24 -2.01 -6.27
C LYS A 119 -23.18 -3.33 -7.05
N ALA A 120 -22.05 -4.02 -7.00
CA ALA A 120 -21.89 -5.31 -7.67
C ALA A 120 -22.85 -6.37 -7.11
N ILE A 121 -23.00 -6.46 -5.79
CA ILE A 121 -23.95 -7.38 -5.13
C ILE A 121 -25.40 -7.07 -5.55
N ASN A 122 -25.78 -5.80 -5.59
CA ASN A 122 -27.11 -5.40 -6.04
C ASN A 122 -27.36 -5.76 -7.52
N LEU A 123 -26.35 -5.59 -8.38
CA LEU A 123 -26.42 -5.99 -9.78
C LEU A 123 -26.56 -7.50 -9.95
N ILE A 124 -25.79 -8.28 -9.20
CA ILE A 124 -25.88 -9.74 -9.19
C ILE A 124 -27.28 -10.18 -8.73
N ALA A 125 -27.82 -9.59 -7.68
CA ALA A 125 -29.15 -9.87 -7.21
C ALA A 125 -30.21 -9.59 -8.30
N LEU A 126 -30.13 -8.44 -8.96
CA LEU A 126 -31.04 -8.08 -10.05
C LEU A 126 -30.95 -9.09 -11.19
N LYS A 127 -29.76 -9.43 -11.65
CA LYS A 127 -29.55 -10.41 -12.73
C LYS A 127 -30.03 -11.80 -12.36
N ALA A 128 -29.86 -12.23 -11.11
CA ALA A 128 -30.40 -13.49 -10.64
C ALA A 128 -31.95 -13.50 -10.65
N TYR A 129 -32.61 -12.40 -10.31
CA TYR A 129 -34.07 -12.27 -10.42
C TYR A 129 -34.54 -12.33 -11.87
N GLU A 130 -33.88 -11.61 -12.79
CA GLU A 130 -34.18 -11.66 -14.22
C GLU A 130 -34.08 -13.10 -14.75
N ALA A 131 -32.98 -13.80 -14.44
CA ALA A 131 -32.78 -15.19 -14.86
C ALA A 131 -33.86 -16.15 -14.31
N LEU A 132 -34.31 -15.96 -13.06
CA LEU A 132 -35.41 -16.76 -12.48
C LEU A 132 -36.76 -16.50 -13.16
N ASP A 133 -37.01 -15.28 -13.61
CA ASP A 133 -38.20 -14.94 -14.37
C ASP A 133 -38.20 -15.59 -15.75
N ASP A 134 -37.06 -15.59 -16.47
CA ASP A 134 -36.87 -16.19 -17.76
C ASP A 134 -37.05 -17.74 -17.75
N LEU A 135 -36.62 -18.37 -16.65
CA LEU A 135 -36.77 -19.82 -16.48
C LEU A 135 -38.22 -20.29 -16.23
N ASN A 136 -39.17 -19.37 -16.12
CA ASN A 136 -40.62 -19.64 -15.97
C ASN A 136 -40.98 -20.68 -14.88
N ILE A 137 -40.20 -20.71 -13.78
CA ILE A 137 -40.39 -21.62 -12.65
C ILE A 137 -41.54 -21.09 -11.77
N LYS A 138 -42.78 -21.33 -12.22
CA LYS A 138 -44.00 -20.81 -11.60
C LYS A 138 -44.32 -21.44 -10.23
N SER A 139 -43.93 -22.69 -9.95
CA SER A 139 -44.45 -23.41 -8.78
C SER A 139 -43.66 -23.20 -7.45
N ASN A 140 -42.44 -22.64 -7.47
CA ASN A 140 -41.62 -22.44 -6.29
C ASN A 140 -40.93 -21.05 -6.23
N LYS A 141 -41.41 -20.10 -7.04
CA LYS A 141 -40.77 -18.78 -7.24
C LYS A 141 -40.56 -18.04 -5.92
N ASP A 142 -41.57 -18.06 -5.05
CA ASP A 142 -41.50 -17.33 -3.77
C ASP A 142 -40.48 -17.97 -2.81
N LYS A 143 -40.42 -19.31 -2.79
CA LYS A 143 -39.48 -20.03 -1.93
C LYS A 143 -38.03 -19.88 -2.41
N ILE A 144 -37.82 -19.95 -3.73
CA ILE A 144 -36.51 -19.74 -4.36
C ILE A 144 -36.07 -18.29 -4.16
N ASN A 145 -36.99 -17.33 -4.35
CA ASN A 145 -36.71 -15.91 -4.11
C ASN A 145 -36.31 -15.61 -2.67
N LEU A 146 -36.99 -16.25 -1.71
CA LEU A 146 -36.67 -16.09 -0.29
C LEU A 146 -35.29 -16.68 0.05
N GLN A 147 -35.01 -17.88 -0.47
CA GLN A 147 -33.70 -18.53 -0.29
C GLN A 147 -32.57 -17.75 -0.95
N LEU A 148 -32.79 -17.23 -2.16
CA LEU A 148 -31.83 -16.39 -2.85
C LEU A 148 -31.54 -15.09 -2.09
N LYS A 149 -32.60 -14.43 -1.58
CA LYS A 149 -32.44 -13.23 -0.74
C LYS A 149 -31.64 -13.53 0.54
N GLN A 150 -31.88 -14.67 1.17
CA GLN A 150 -31.16 -15.08 2.37
C GLN A 150 -29.70 -15.41 2.05
N PHE A 151 -29.45 -16.10 0.95
CA PHE A 151 -28.11 -16.45 0.48
C PHE A 151 -27.30 -15.17 0.12
N LEU A 152 -27.87 -14.26 -0.66
CA LEU A 152 -27.22 -12.99 -1.03
C LEU A 152 -26.96 -12.10 0.19
N LYS A 153 -27.88 -12.06 1.18
CA LYS A 153 -27.65 -11.37 2.45
C LYS A 153 -26.56 -12.05 3.28
N GLY A 154 -26.46 -13.37 3.20
CA GLY A 154 -25.42 -14.16 3.86
C GLY A 154 -24.04 -13.89 3.27
N LEU A 155 -23.93 -13.96 1.92
CA LEU A 155 -22.69 -13.63 1.20
C LEU A 155 -22.25 -12.19 1.49
N SER A 156 -23.16 -11.24 1.38
CA SER A 156 -22.86 -9.82 1.68
C SER A 156 -22.33 -9.62 3.10
N LYS A 157 -22.90 -10.33 4.09
CA LYS A 157 -22.41 -10.26 5.47
C LYS A 157 -21.08 -11.00 5.66
N ASP A 158 -20.92 -12.16 5.06
CA ASP A 158 -19.70 -12.96 5.20
C ASP A 158 -18.53 -12.34 4.42
N GLU A 159 -18.77 -11.82 3.22
CA GLU A 159 -17.76 -11.09 2.47
C GLU A 159 -17.41 -9.75 3.13
N ILE A 160 -18.39 -8.99 3.61
CA ILE A 160 -18.15 -7.78 4.40
C ILE A 160 -17.43 -8.12 5.71
N ASN A 161 -17.78 -9.22 6.36
CA ASN A 161 -17.11 -9.65 7.59
C ASN A 161 -15.72 -10.24 7.32
N GLN A 162 -15.51 -10.99 6.23
CA GLN A 162 -14.18 -11.43 5.81
C GLN A 162 -13.34 -10.23 5.36
N PHE A 163 -13.93 -9.30 4.63
CA PHE A 163 -13.28 -8.06 4.25
C PHE A 163 -12.94 -7.21 5.47
N LYS A 164 -13.86 -7.08 6.42
CA LYS A 164 -13.59 -6.45 7.72
C LYS A 164 -12.54 -7.20 8.52
N LYS A 165 -12.61 -8.53 8.59
CA LYS A 165 -11.67 -9.37 9.33
C LYS A 165 -10.27 -9.43 8.72
N HIS A 166 -10.16 -9.34 7.39
CA HIS A 166 -8.89 -9.11 6.69
C HIS A 166 -8.40 -7.68 6.84
N ASN A 167 -9.28 -6.77 7.19
CA ASN A 167 -9.08 -5.34 7.27
C ASN A 167 -9.43 -4.74 8.64
N ASP A 168 -9.68 -5.55 9.65
CA ASP A 168 -9.61 -5.19 11.08
C ASP A 168 -8.17 -4.85 11.52
N TYR A 169 -7.42 -4.60 10.52
CA TYR A 169 -6.26 -3.77 10.55
C TYR A 169 -6.61 -2.30 10.87
N SER A 170 -7.85 -1.92 11.16
CA SER A 170 -8.21 -0.52 11.14
C SER A 170 -7.82 0.26 12.39
N ASP A 171 -7.62 -0.34 13.53
CA ASP A 171 -7.32 0.44 14.73
C ASP A 171 -6.05 0.02 15.50
N SER A 172 -5.43 -1.10 15.13
CA SER A 172 -4.19 -1.55 15.79
C SER A 172 -3.02 -1.75 14.84
N VAL A 173 -3.24 -1.67 13.53
CA VAL A 173 -2.23 -1.92 12.50
C VAL A 173 -1.28 -0.76 12.31
N SER A 174 -1.69 0.41 12.72
CA SER A 174 -0.85 1.58 12.51
C SER A 174 0.56 1.40 13.05
N TYR A 175 0.76 0.70 14.16
CA TYR A 175 2.07 0.69 14.81
C TYR A 175 2.64 -0.69 15.15
N THR A 176 1.79 -1.68 15.44
CA THR A 176 2.28 -2.97 15.95
C THR A 176 2.77 -3.91 14.86
N HIS A 177 2.20 -3.86 13.66
CA HIS A 177 2.60 -4.76 12.58
C HIS A 177 3.91 -4.34 11.90
N LEU A 178 4.13 -3.05 11.73
CA LEU A 178 5.44 -2.54 11.29
C LEU A 178 6.53 -2.89 12.31
N ARG A 179 6.21 -2.79 13.60
CA ARG A 179 7.12 -3.13 14.69
C ARG A 179 7.36 -4.64 14.85
N ALA A 180 6.36 -5.49 14.59
CA ALA A 180 6.50 -6.94 14.64
C ALA A 180 7.39 -7.49 13.51
N HIS A 181 7.38 -6.86 12.34
CA HIS A 181 8.34 -7.19 11.28
C HIS A 181 9.76 -6.70 11.58
N GLU A 182 9.94 -5.66 12.37
CA GLU A 182 11.27 -5.21 12.81
C GLU A 182 11.85 -6.07 13.92
N THR A 183 11.03 -6.68 14.77
CA THR A 183 11.51 -7.50 15.91
C THR A 183 11.62 -9.00 15.60
N GLY A 184 11.14 -9.45 14.46
CA GLY A 184 11.20 -10.86 14.02
C GLY A 184 12.53 -11.28 13.40
N TYR A 185 13.54 -10.41 13.34
CA TYR A 185 14.88 -10.70 12.87
C TYR A 185 15.93 -10.37 13.94
N ASN A 186 15.99 -11.17 14.95
CA ASN A 186 17.19 -11.40 15.74
C ASN A 186 17.73 -12.79 15.46
#